data_0bda6a73393765381578a16c64726fcd
#
_entry.id   0bda6a73393765381578a16c64726fcd
#
_cell.length_a   1.000
_cell.length_b   1.000
_cell.length_c   1.000
_cell.angle_alpha   90.00
_cell.angle_beta   90.00
_cell.angle_gamma   90.00
#
_symmetry.space_group_name_H-M   'P 1'
#
loop_
_entity.id
_entity.type
_entity.pdbx_description
1 polymer ?
#
loop_
_entity_poly.entity_id
_entity_poly.type
_entity_poly.pdbx_seq_one_letter_code
_entity_poly.pdbx_strand_id
1 'polypeptide(L)'
;IRDIAELQEDLGNRVMAGFGGVAEYGITVRWDKNFLKILRLLVQRRTPFSMLGGVRFGGTLSIDDAFERGFDHIALAVGAGRPTLIPIPMGLVRGVRAASDFLMGLQLTGAARDDSVANLQVRLPAVVVGGGLTAIDTATEVLAYYPLQVEKFLMRYETLIGERGEETVRAGWDREETAIADEFISHARAIRAERAVAEHEDRPPHIFRLLKKWGGVTIAYRKRLIDSPSYTLNHEEVEKALGEGIEFAECLNPISVLIDEYGHASHLTLNKQRLTRDGHWLTLDDVEKLPARAILIAAGTQPNTVLAREEPDKLGIDDRYFQAFDMDGVPVEPELSKKPGEVHVLANLRDDGRAISFFGDLHPSFAGNVVGAMASARQGYALISEMLQRVEPANRD
;
A
#
# COMPACT_ATOMS: atom_id res chain seq x y z
N ILE A 1 24.33 -0.05 -14.62
CA ILE A 1 23.02 0.28 -15.20
C ILE A 1 23.23 1.53 -16.03
N ARG A 2 23.06 1.44 -17.34
CA ARG A 2 23.21 2.56 -18.28
C ARG A 2 21.88 3.24 -18.59
N ASP A 3 20.82 2.45 -18.56
CA ASP A 3 19.44 2.88 -18.77
C ASP A 3 18.57 2.39 -17.62
N ILE A 4 17.71 3.26 -17.08
CA ILE A 4 16.76 2.90 -16.04
C ILE A 4 15.75 1.85 -16.52
N ALA A 5 15.45 1.83 -17.82
CA ALA A 5 14.58 0.84 -18.42
C ALA A 5 15.08 -0.61 -18.22
N GLU A 6 16.42 -0.83 -18.05
CA GLU A 6 17.00 -2.13 -17.73
C GLU A 6 16.50 -2.68 -16.37
N LEU A 7 15.97 -1.83 -15.50
CA LEU A 7 15.41 -2.21 -14.21
C LEU A 7 13.91 -2.46 -14.25
N GLN A 8 13.24 -2.10 -15.34
CA GLN A 8 11.81 -2.32 -15.48
C GLN A 8 11.53 -3.81 -15.62
N GLU A 9 10.56 -4.28 -14.88
CA GLU A 9 10.12 -5.67 -14.92
C GLU A 9 8.67 -5.75 -15.39
N ASP A 10 8.39 -6.75 -16.21
CA ASP A 10 7.02 -7.16 -16.46
C ASP A 10 6.37 -7.61 -15.14
N LEU A 11 5.11 -7.22 -14.93
CA LEU A 11 4.37 -7.59 -13.72
C LEU A 11 4.25 -9.09 -13.53
N GLY A 12 4.12 -9.86 -14.64
CA GLY A 12 4.10 -11.32 -14.62
C GLY A 12 5.36 -11.96 -14.06
N ASN A 13 6.48 -11.27 -14.17
CA ASN A 13 7.80 -11.69 -13.72
C ASN A 13 8.35 -10.88 -12.55
N ARG A 14 7.54 -10.00 -11.94
CA ARG A 14 7.98 -9.12 -10.85
C ARG A 14 8.55 -9.93 -9.69
N VAL A 15 9.78 -9.59 -9.29
CA VAL A 15 10.42 -10.15 -8.10
C VAL A 15 10.10 -9.26 -6.90
N MET A 16 9.69 -9.87 -5.78
CA MET A 16 9.49 -9.16 -4.52
C MET A 16 10.84 -8.60 -4.02
N ALA A 17 10.86 -7.33 -3.62
CA ALA A 17 12.06 -6.70 -3.10
C ALA A 17 12.43 -7.20 -1.70
N GLY A 18 11.45 -7.63 -0.90
CA GLY A 18 11.66 -8.22 0.42
C GLY A 18 11.97 -7.22 1.52
N PHE A 19 11.68 -5.92 1.29
CA PHE A 19 11.88 -4.88 2.31
C PHE A 19 10.61 -4.57 3.12
N GLY A 20 9.42 -4.95 2.61
CA GLY A 20 8.13 -4.47 3.11
C GLY A 20 7.90 -2.98 2.84
N GLY A 21 6.80 -2.42 3.32
CA GLY A 21 6.47 -1.01 3.18
C GLY A 21 6.51 -0.52 1.73
N VAL A 22 7.22 0.58 1.51
CA VAL A 22 7.35 1.23 0.19
C VAL A 22 7.89 0.30 -0.90
N ALA A 23 8.74 -0.66 -0.56
CA ALA A 23 9.29 -1.61 -1.52
C ALA A 23 8.26 -2.65 -1.99
N GLU A 24 7.25 -2.94 -1.16
CA GLU A 24 6.22 -3.93 -1.45
C GLU A 24 4.94 -3.29 -1.99
N TYR A 25 4.61 -2.09 -1.53
CA TYR A 25 3.49 -1.30 -2.06
C TYR A 25 3.82 0.19 -1.98
N GLY A 26 2.99 1.03 -2.53
CA GLY A 26 3.22 2.47 -2.51
C GLY A 26 4.39 2.84 -3.40
N ILE A 27 4.77 4.01 -3.46
CA ILE A 27 5.40 4.72 -4.55
C ILE A 27 4.83 4.24 -5.87
N THR A 28 3.91 4.96 -6.24
CA THR A 28 3.36 5.17 -7.50
C THR A 28 4.13 4.69 -8.66
N VAL A 29 3.46 4.27 -9.57
CA VAL A 29 3.92 3.85 -10.86
C VAL A 29 5.00 2.78 -10.76
N ARG A 30 4.68 1.65 -11.20
CA ARG A 30 5.41 0.40 -11.20
C ARG A 30 6.91 0.51 -11.50
N TRP A 31 7.32 1.43 -12.36
CA TRP A 31 8.71 1.63 -12.72
C TRP A 31 9.55 2.35 -11.65
N ASP A 32 8.94 3.22 -10.85
CA ASP A 32 9.65 3.94 -9.78
C ASP A 32 10.12 2.98 -8.67
N LYS A 33 9.41 1.88 -8.44
CA LYS A 33 9.83 0.84 -7.48
C LYS A 33 11.19 0.22 -7.82
N ASN A 34 11.60 0.24 -9.06
CA ASN A 34 12.88 -0.32 -9.48
C ASN A 34 14.08 0.45 -8.92
N PHE A 35 13.93 1.73 -8.57
CA PHE A 35 14.97 2.47 -7.85
C PHE A 35 15.27 1.89 -6.48
N LEU A 36 14.31 1.24 -5.83
CA LEU A 36 14.51 0.59 -4.53
C LEU A 36 15.48 -0.59 -4.61
N LYS A 37 15.59 -1.24 -5.76
CA LYS A 37 16.59 -2.29 -6.02
C LYS A 37 18.02 -1.75 -5.90
N ILE A 38 18.26 -0.54 -6.37
CA ILE A 38 19.56 0.13 -6.26
C ILE A 38 19.88 0.38 -4.78
N LEU A 39 18.92 0.90 -4.01
CA LEU A 39 19.10 1.12 -2.58
C LEU A 39 19.39 -0.20 -1.84
N ARG A 40 18.66 -1.26 -2.16
CA ARG A 40 18.91 -2.59 -1.61
C ARG A 40 20.34 -3.06 -1.89
N LEU A 41 20.79 -2.98 -3.14
CA LEU A 41 22.15 -3.38 -3.54
C LEU A 41 23.22 -2.55 -2.82
N LEU A 42 22.99 -1.25 -2.65
CA LEU A 42 23.92 -0.37 -1.93
C LEU A 42 24.08 -0.74 -0.47
N VAL A 43 23.00 -1.20 0.17
CA VAL A 43 23.00 -1.59 1.59
C VAL A 43 23.53 -3.01 1.76
N GLN A 44 23.05 -3.98 0.99
CA GLN A 44 23.42 -5.40 1.10
C GLN A 44 24.90 -5.69 0.87
N ARG A 45 25.58 -4.91 0.06
CA ARG A 45 27.04 -5.08 -0.15
C ARG A 45 27.90 -4.56 0.99
N ARG A 46 27.30 -3.98 2.04
CA ARG A 46 28.01 -3.52 3.22
C ARG A 46 28.21 -4.68 4.18
N THR A 47 29.46 -5.01 4.51
CA THR A 47 29.81 -6.13 5.40
C THR A 47 29.08 -6.09 6.76
N PRO A 48 28.88 -4.91 7.41
CA PRO A 48 28.21 -4.85 8.70
C PRO A 48 26.67 -4.86 8.59
N PHE A 49 26.11 -5.05 7.38
CA PHE A 49 24.67 -5.12 7.20
C PHE A 49 24.20 -6.56 7.01
N SER A 50 23.21 -6.95 7.81
CA SER A 50 22.50 -8.22 7.65
C SER A 50 20.99 -7.99 7.60
N MET A 51 20.29 -8.67 6.69
CA MET A 51 18.86 -8.64 6.58
C MET A 51 18.29 -10.02 6.91
N LEU A 52 17.48 -10.08 7.96
CA LEU A 52 16.85 -11.31 8.44
C LEU A 52 15.36 -11.29 8.12
N GLY A 53 14.93 -12.14 7.21
CA GLY A 53 13.52 -12.35 6.89
C GLY A 53 12.84 -13.35 7.82
N GLY A 54 11.50 -13.33 7.86
CA GLY A 54 10.72 -14.27 8.68
C GLY A 54 10.77 -14.01 10.18
N VAL A 55 11.32 -12.87 10.61
CA VAL A 55 11.39 -12.46 12.02
C VAL A 55 10.41 -11.31 12.26
N ARG A 56 9.40 -11.54 13.09
CA ARG A 56 8.51 -10.49 13.58
C ARG A 56 9.06 -9.94 14.90
N PHE A 57 9.48 -8.67 14.89
CA PHE A 57 9.87 -7.96 16.11
C PHE A 57 8.63 -7.71 16.98
N GLY A 58 8.74 -8.00 18.28
CA GLY A 58 7.59 -8.05 19.21
C GLY A 58 6.88 -9.39 19.27
N GLY A 59 7.24 -10.35 18.40
CA GLY A 59 6.65 -11.70 18.39
C GLY A 59 7.70 -12.80 18.38
N THR A 60 8.47 -12.90 17.29
CA THR A 60 9.59 -13.86 17.18
C THR A 60 10.80 -13.41 18.00
N LEU A 61 11.01 -12.12 18.10
CA LEU A 61 12.09 -11.48 18.84
C LEU A 61 11.48 -10.32 19.64
N SER A 62 11.53 -10.39 20.95
CA SER A 62 11.10 -9.32 21.86
C SER A 62 12.16 -8.21 21.99
N ILE A 63 11.80 -7.13 22.66
CA ILE A 63 12.78 -6.06 22.99
C ILE A 63 13.89 -6.61 23.88
N ASP A 64 13.56 -7.41 24.90
CA ASP A 64 14.57 -7.97 25.81
C ASP A 64 15.46 -8.98 25.09
N ASP A 65 14.90 -9.87 24.26
CA ASP A 65 15.68 -10.81 23.46
C ASP A 65 16.73 -10.07 22.59
N ALA A 66 16.35 -8.92 22.02
CA ALA A 66 17.28 -8.13 21.22
C ALA A 66 18.44 -7.60 22.06
N PHE A 67 18.15 -7.03 23.22
CA PHE A 67 19.19 -6.54 24.12
C PHE A 67 20.05 -7.66 24.72
N GLU A 68 19.48 -8.81 25.05
CA GLU A 68 20.18 -10.01 25.52
C GLU A 68 21.12 -10.60 24.46
N ARG A 69 20.77 -10.44 23.18
CA ARG A 69 21.61 -10.83 22.03
C ARG A 69 22.76 -9.84 21.75
N GLY A 70 22.90 -8.79 22.56
CA GLY A 70 23.97 -7.83 22.47
C GLY A 70 23.74 -6.68 21.50
N PHE A 71 22.48 -6.38 21.13
CA PHE A 71 22.18 -5.14 20.44
C PHE A 71 22.24 -3.96 21.42
N ASP A 72 22.98 -2.92 21.06
CA ASP A 72 23.13 -1.72 21.88
C ASP A 72 22.01 -0.71 21.62
N HIS A 73 21.32 -0.82 20.47
CA HIS A 73 20.27 0.08 20.07
C HIS A 73 19.23 -0.63 19.17
N ILE A 74 17.97 -0.30 19.37
CA ILE A 74 16.85 -0.77 18.54
C ILE A 74 16.23 0.43 17.84
N ALA A 75 16.24 0.44 16.50
CA ALA A 75 15.62 1.47 15.70
C ALA A 75 14.27 0.96 15.12
N LEU A 76 13.17 1.50 15.60
CA LEU A 76 11.84 1.18 15.09
C LEU A 76 11.52 2.00 13.84
N ALA A 77 11.39 1.33 12.70
CA ALA A 77 11.08 1.94 11.41
C ALA A 77 9.97 1.15 10.69
N VAL A 78 8.93 0.75 11.43
CA VAL A 78 7.86 -0.16 10.96
C VAL A 78 6.71 0.56 10.27
N GLY A 79 6.82 1.87 10.08
CA GLY A 79 5.92 2.68 9.26
C GLY A 79 4.48 2.80 9.79
N ALA A 80 3.57 3.23 8.91
CA ALA A 80 2.14 3.41 9.19
C ALA A 80 1.32 2.31 8.52
N GLY A 81 1.44 1.09 9.01
CA GLY A 81 0.79 -0.09 8.41
C GLY A 81 -0.68 -0.27 8.79
N ARG A 82 -1.23 0.49 9.74
CA ARG A 82 -2.62 0.38 10.15
C ARG A 82 -3.54 1.21 9.25
N PRO A 83 -4.41 0.60 8.41
CA PRO A 83 -5.31 1.37 7.57
C PRO A 83 -6.38 2.09 8.40
N THR A 84 -6.76 3.28 7.95
CA THR A 84 -7.92 3.98 8.49
C THR A 84 -9.18 3.35 7.92
N LEU A 85 -10.04 2.82 8.79
CA LEU A 85 -11.32 2.27 8.42
C LEU A 85 -12.36 3.38 8.32
N ILE A 86 -13.20 3.32 7.29
CA ILE A 86 -14.35 4.19 7.14
C ILE A 86 -15.56 3.42 7.67
N PRO A 87 -16.22 3.87 8.75
CA PRO A 87 -17.35 3.16 9.35
C PRO A 87 -18.64 3.43 8.56
N ILE A 88 -18.78 2.80 7.39
CA ILE A 88 -19.97 2.87 6.55
C ILE A 88 -20.73 1.54 6.56
N PRO A 89 -22.08 1.56 6.47
CA PRO A 89 -22.88 0.37 6.32
C PRO A 89 -22.40 -0.51 5.16
N MET A 90 -22.36 -1.81 5.38
CA MET A 90 -21.89 -2.82 4.43
C MET A 90 -20.41 -2.64 3.99
N GLY A 91 -19.60 -1.94 4.79
CA GLY A 91 -18.17 -1.69 4.51
C GLY A 91 -17.25 -2.92 4.66
N LEU A 92 -17.78 -4.09 5.06
CA LEU A 92 -17.04 -5.37 5.20
C LEU A 92 -17.55 -6.47 4.25
N VAL A 93 -18.43 -6.16 3.31
CA VAL A 93 -18.92 -7.15 2.34
C VAL A 93 -17.83 -7.56 1.36
N ARG A 94 -18.04 -8.68 0.69
CA ARG A 94 -17.16 -9.13 -0.39
C ARG A 94 -17.01 -8.04 -1.45
N GLY A 95 -15.78 -7.86 -1.95
CA GLY A 95 -15.44 -6.77 -2.87
C GLY A 95 -14.94 -5.49 -2.18
N VAL A 96 -15.12 -5.33 -0.85
CA VAL A 96 -14.57 -4.21 -0.07
C VAL A 96 -13.31 -4.65 0.67
N ARG A 97 -12.24 -3.87 0.58
CA ARG A 97 -10.99 -4.12 1.33
C ARG A 97 -10.19 -2.83 1.54
N ALA A 98 -9.25 -2.84 2.46
CA ALA A 98 -8.27 -1.76 2.57
C ALA A 98 -7.34 -1.76 1.35
N ALA A 99 -6.96 -0.58 0.89
CA ALA A 99 -6.01 -0.44 -0.22
C ALA A 99 -4.65 -1.04 0.12
N SER A 100 -4.17 -0.85 1.36
CA SER A 100 -2.94 -1.47 1.85
C SER A 100 -2.97 -2.99 1.79
N ASP A 101 -4.08 -3.63 2.15
CA ASP A 101 -4.21 -5.09 2.11
C ASP A 101 -4.16 -5.62 0.67
N PHE A 102 -4.76 -4.89 -0.27
CA PHE A 102 -4.67 -5.23 -1.68
C PHE A 102 -3.24 -5.10 -2.21
N LEU A 103 -2.60 -3.95 -1.99
CA LEU A 103 -1.26 -3.65 -2.49
C LEU A 103 -0.21 -4.60 -1.89
N MET A 104 -0.24 -4.79 -0.57
CA MET A 104 0.66 -5.73 0.10
C MET A 104 0.38 -7.18 -0.32
N GLY A 105 -0.87 -7.57 -0.39
CA GLY A 105 -1.26 -8.90 -0.87
C GLY A 105 -0.75 -9.16 -2.28
N LEU A 106 -0.90 -8.19 -3.20
CA LEU A 106 -0.42 -8.28 -4.58
C LEU A 106 1.10 -8.51 -4.64
N GLN A 107 1.87 -7.76 -3.85
CA GLN A 107 3.32 -7.84 -3.85
C GLN A 107 3.86 -9.07 -3.10
N LEU A 108 3.40 -9.30 -1.86
CA LEU A 108 3.94 -10.35 -1.00
C LEU A 108 3.57 -11.76 -1.45
N THR A 109 2.42 -11.94 -2.08
CA THR A 109 2.01 -13.25 -2.62
C THR A 109 2.45 -13.47 -4.06
N GLY A 110 2.94 -12.42 -4.71
CA GLY A 110 3.25 -12.46 -6.13
C GLY A 110 2.02 -12.75 -6.99
N ALA A 111 0.82 -12.25 -6.59
CA ALA A 111 -0.43 -12.60 -7.28
C ALA A 111 -0.46 -12.20 -8.77
N ALA A 112 0.33 -11.21 -9.17
CA ALA A 112 0.51 -10.85 -10.59
C ALA A 112 1.35 -11.87 -11.39
N ARG A 113 2.15 -12.69 -10.74
CA ARG A 113 3.04 -13.64 -11.41
C ARG A 113 2.28 -14.83 -11.97
N ASP A 114 2.72 -15.35 -13.10
CA ASP A 114 2.09 -16.48 -13.77
C ASP A 114 2.20 -17.78 -12.96
N ASP A 115 3.31 -17.95 -12.21
CA ASP A 115 3.58 -19.13 -11.39
C ASP A 115 2.94 -19.06 -9.97
N SER A 116 2.42 -17.92 -9.55
CA SER A 116 1.77 -17.78 -8.25
C SER A 116 0.37 -18.38 -8.24
N VAL A 117 0.07 -19.19 -7.23
CA VAL A 117 -1.30 -19.72 -6.98
C VAL A 117 -2.22 -18.68 -6.34
N ALA A 118 -1.66 -17.59 -5.82
CA ALA A 118 -2.45 -16.53 -5.19
C ALA A 118 -3.36 -15.84 -6.20
N ASN A 119 -4.57 -15.54 -5.76
CA ASN A 119 -5.55 -14.77 -6.50
C ASN A 119 -6.17 -13.69 -5.59
N LEU A 120 -5.93 -12.44 -5.95
CA LEU A 120 -6.57 -11.29 -5.30
C LEU A 120 -7.75 -10.83 -6.15
N GLN A 121 -8.82 -11.60 -6.16
CA GLN A 121 -9.96 -11.33 -7.02
C GLN A 121 -10.37 -9.85 -7.01
N VAL A 122 -10.28 -9.22 -8.17
CA VAL A 122 -10.75 -7.87 -8.48
C VAL A 122 -11.75 -7.97 -9.62
N ARG A 123 -12.88 -7.27 -9.52
CA ARG A 123 -13.86 -7.15 -10.60
C ARG A 123 -14.06 -5.69 -10.94
N LEU A 124 -14.18 -5.40 -12.22
CA LEU A 124 -14.49 -4.04 -12.71
C LEU A 124 -16.01 -3.83 -12.83
N PRO A 125 -16.51 -2.60 -12.64
CA PRO A 125 -15.77 -1.39 -12.27
C PRO A 125 -15.25 -1.44 -10.84
N ALA A 126 -14.10 -0.77 -10.61
CA ALA A 126 -13.55 -0.62 -9.27
C ALA A 126 -13.56 0.86 -8.83
N VAL A 127 -13.78 1.08 -7.54
CA VAL A 127 -13.72 2.41 -6.93
C VAL A 127 -12.67 2.43 -5.82
N VAL A 128 -11.74 3.37 -5.90
CA VAL A 128 -10.75 3.62 -4.85
C VAL A 128 -11.19 4.85 -4.07
N VAL A 129 -11.35 4.73 -2.75
CA VAL A 129 -11.80 5.82 -1.89
C VAL A 129 -10.57 6.48 -1.23
N GLY A 130 -10.23 7.69 -1.65
CA GLY A 130 -9.11 8.43 -1.07
C GLY A 130 -8.56 9.50 -2.00
N GLY A 131 -7.71 10.39 -1.47
CA GLY A 131 -7.09 11.48 -2.24
C GLY A 131 -5.56 11.54 -2.08
N GLY A 132 -4.95 10.53 -1.45
CA GLY A 132 -3.49 10.44 -1.28
C GLY A 132 -2.81 9.63 -2.37
N LEU A 133 -1.47 9.58 -2.33
CA LEU A 133 -0.67 8.78 -3.27
C LEU A 133 -1.02 7.29 -3.22
N THR A 134 -1.39 6.76 -2.06
CA THR A 134 -1.89 5.37 -1.94
C THR A 134 -3.12 5.11 -2.80
N ALA A 135 -4.00 6.10 -2.99
CA ALA A 135 -5.15 5.94 -3.87
C ALA A 135 -4.72 5.86 -5.34
N ILE A 136 -3.73 6.66 -5.73
CA ILE A 136 -3.12 6.60 -7.08
C ILE A 136 -2.48 5.23 -7.30
N ASP A 137 -1.60 4.79 -6.37
CA ASP A 137 -0.96 3.47 -6.45
C ASP A 137 -1.98 2.35 -6.58
N THR A 138 -3.03 2.40 -5.75
CA THR A 138 -4.06 1.35 -5.76
C THR A 138 -4.81 1.31 -7.08
N ALA A 139 -5.18 2.47 -7.62
CA ALA A 139 -5.93 2.55 -8.86
C ALA A 139 -5.11 2.07 -10.06
N THR A 140 -3.85 2.48 -10.15
CA THR A 140 -2.93 2.06 -11.23
C THR A 140 -2.60 0.57 -11.14
N GLU A 141 -2.36 0.04 -9.92
CA GLU A 141 -2.09 -1.38 -9.73
C GLU A 141 -3.32 -2.25 -10.03
N VAL A 142 -4.54 -1.80 -9.75
CA VAL A 142 -5.77 -2.50 -10.15
C VAL A 142 -5.86 -2.62 -11.67
N LEU A 143 -5.64 -1.52 -12.41
CA LEU A 143 -5.67 -1.54 -13.87
C LEU A 143 -4.58 -2.41 -14.48
N ALA A 144 -3.39 -2.43 -13.87
CA ALA A 144 -2.28 -3.24 -14.33
C ALA A 144 -2.46 -4.73 -14.01
N TYR A 145 -3.02 -5.05 -12.85
CA TYR A 145 -3.23 -6.42 -12.39
C TYR A 145 -4.41 -7.10 -13.08
N TYR A 146 -5.49 -6.37 -13.38
CA TYR A 146 -6.71 -6.96 -13.90
C TYR A 146 -6.51 -7.82 -15.16
N PRO A 147 -5.79 -7.34 -16.21
CA PRO A 147 -5.49 -8.17 -17.38
C PRO A 147 -4.76 -9.47 -17.04
N LEU A 148 -3.74 -9.38 -16.17
CA LEU A 148 -2.97 -10.56 -15.76
C LEU A 148 -3.83 -11.57 -15.00
N GLN A 149 -4.72 -11.08 -14.11
CA GLN A 149 -5.65 -11.93 -13.38
C GLN A 149 -6.54 -12.76 -14.32
N VAL A 150 -7.18 -12.09 -15.29
CA VAL A 150 -8.13 -12.78 -16.18
C VAL A 150 -7.43 -13.68 -17.19
N GLU A 151 -6.25 -13.29 -17.69
CA GLU A 151 -5.45 -14.11 -18.61
C GLU A 151 -4.88 -15.35 -17.90
N LYS A 152 -4.39 -15.19 -16.66
CA LYS A 152 -3.95 -16.31 -15.83
C LYS A 152 -5.11 -17.27 -15.52
N PHE A 153 -6.30 -16.73 -15.25
CA PHE A 153 -7.50 -17.53 -15.06
C PHE A 153 -7.83 -18.36 -16.34
N LEU A 154 -7.87 -17.71 -17.50
CA LEU A 154 -8.16 -18.37 -18.77
C LEU A 154 -7.14 -19.48 -19.08
N MET A 155 -5.84 -19.20 -18.92
CA MET A 155 -4.78 -20.19 -19.16
C MET A 155 -4.99 -21.44 -18.29
N ARG A 156 -5.28 -21.27 -17.01
CA ARG A 156 -5.53 -22.39 -16.08
C ARG A 156 -6.82 -23.11 -16.40
N TYR A 157 -7.87 -22.38 -16.77
CA TYR A 157 -9.13 -22.97 -17.20
C TYR A 157 -8.94 -23.84 -18.46
N GLU A 158 -8.24 -23.31 -19.49
CA GLU A 158 -7.97 -24.04 -20.74
C GLU A 158 -7.14 -25.31 -20.48
N THR A 159 -6.16 -25.25 -19.56
CA THR A 159 -5.38 -26.44 -19.14
C THR A 159 -6.30 -27.48 -18.49
N LEU A 160 -7.12 -27.07 -17.52
CA LEU A 160 -7.98 -27.99 -16.78
C LEU A 160 -9.05 -28.63 -17.67
N ILE A 161 -9.67 -27.87 -18.57
CA ILE A 161 -10.67 -28.43 -19.49
C ILE A 161 -10.03 -29.37 -20.52
N GLY A 162 -8.77 -29.12 -20.92
CA GLY A 162 -8.03 -30.03 -21.77
C GLY A 162 -7.72 -31.38 -21.10
N GLU A 163 -7.51 -31.38 -19.79
CA GLU A 163 -7.22 -32.59 -19.00
C GLU A 163 -8.48 -33.34 -18.57
N ARG A 164 -9.54 -32.63 -18.17
CA ARG A 164 -10.70 -33.19 -17.44
C ARG A 164 -12.04 -33.03 -18.16
N GLY A 165 -12.07 -32.25 -19.22
CA GLY A 165 -13.30 -31.87 -19.90
C GLY A 165 -14.05 -30.71 -19.19
N GLU A 166 -14.68 -29.85 -19.98
CA GLU A 166 -15.34 -28.65 -19.50
C GLU A 166 -16.48 -28.93 -18.49
N GLU A 167 -17.28 -29.95 -18.77
CA GLU A 167 -18.39 -30.35 -17.89
C GLU A 167 -17.88 -30.70 -16.48
N THR A 168 -16.79 -31.47 -16.38
CA THR A 168 -16.19 -31.87 -15.12
C THR A 168 -15.63 -30.66 -14.35
N VAL A 169 -14.97 -29.73 -15.06
CA VAL A 169 -14.38 -28.53 -14.43
C VAL A 169 -15.45 -27.62 -13.87
N ARG A 170 -16.57 -27.48 -14.59
CA ARG A 170 -17.67 -26.59 -14.17
C ARG A 170 -18.69 -27.23 -13.20
N ALA A 171 -18.67 -28.55 -13.05
CA ALA A 171 -19.71 -29.27 -12.27
C ALA A 171 -19.77 -28.85 -10.79
N GLY A 172 -18.67 -28.36 -10.22
CA GLY A 172 -18.60 -27.91 -8.83
C GLY A 172 -18.88 -26.41 -8.63
N TRP A 173 -19.10 -25.64 -9.70
CA TRP A 173 -19.30 -24.21 -9.58
C TRP A 173 -20.76 -23.86 -9.29
N ASP A 174 -20.95 -22.98 -8.33
CA ASP A 174 -22.25 -22.38 -8.12
C ASP A 174 -22.59 -21.32 -9.19
N ARG A 175 -23.75 -20.68 -9.05
CA ARG A 175 -24.21 -19.67 -10.00
C ARG A 175 -23.33 -18.43 -10.03
N GLU A 176 -22.84 -17.99 -8.88
CA GLU A 176 -21.94 -16.83 -8.77
C GLU A 176 -20.57 -17.14 -9.37
N GLU A 177 -19.99 -18.28 -9.02
CA GLU A 177 -18.69 -18.74 -9.55
C GLU A 177 -18.72 -18.88 -11.06
N THR A 178 -19.82 -19.44 -11.60
CA THR A 178 -20.02 -19.54 -13.05
C THR A 178 -20.06 -18.16 -13.71
N ALA A 179 -20.81 -17.22 -13.14
CA ALA A 179 -20.91 -15.87 -13.69
C ALA A 179 -19.56 -15.12 -13.66
N ILE A 180 -18.78 -15.27 -12.59
CA ILE A 180 -17.45 -14.68 -12.47
C ILE A 180 -16.47 -15.33 -13.47
N ALA A 181 -16.50 -16.64 -13.58
CA ALA A 181 -15.65 -17.37 -14.52
C ALA A 181 -15.93 -16.98 -15.97
N ASP A 182 -17.19 -16.92 -16.37
CA ASP A 182 -17.59 -16.52 -17.72
C ASP A 182 -17.18 -15.07 -18.04
N GLU A 183 -17.29 -14.16 -17.07
CA GLU A 183 -16.79 -12.80 -17.20
C GLU A 183 -15.28 -12.78 -17.43
N PHE A 184 -14.49 -13.48 -16.61
CA PHE A 184 -13.03 -13.52 -16.72
C PHE A 184 -12.58 -14.16 -18.03
N ILE A 185 -13.21 -15.26 -18.43
CA ILE A 185 -12.95 -15.93 -19.71
C ILE A 185 -13.23 -14.99 -20.89
N SER A 186 -14.37 -14.29 -20.86
CA SER A 186 -14.75 -13.33 -21.91
C SER A 186 -13.75 -12.18 -22.00
N HIS A 187 -13.37 -11.61 -20.89
CA HIS A 187 -12.40 -10.50 -20.83
C HIS A 187 -11.01 -10.93 -21.28
N ALA A 188 -10.53 -12.07 -20.83
CA ALA A 188 -9.23 -12.61 -21.25
C ALA A 188 -9.18 -12.92 -22.76
N ARG A 189 -10.25 -13.49 -23.31
CA ARG A 189 -10.35 -13.73 -24.77
C ARG A 189 -10.35 -12.42 -25.56
N ALA A 190 -11.03 -11.37 -25.06
CA ALA A 190 -11.02 -10.06 -25.67
C ALA A 190 -9.62 -9.41 -25.65
N ILE A 191 -8.88 -9.55 -24.55
CA ILE A 191 -7.49 -9.08 -24.45
C ILE A 191 -6.61 -9.83 -25.44
N ARG A 192 -6.71 -11.15 -25.49
CA ARG A 192 -5.95 -12.00 -26.44
C ARG A 192 -6.24 -11.62 -27.90
N ALA A 193 -7.51 -11.36 -28.23
CA ALA A 193 -7.92 -10.93 -29.56
C ALA A 193 -7.33 -9.55 -29.91
N GLU A 194 -7.38 -8.58 -28.99
CA GLU A 194 -6.81 -7.25 -29.21
C GLU A 194 -5.29 -7.33 -29.42
N ARG A 195 -4.58 -8.16 -28.65
CA ARG A 195 -3.13 -8.34 -28.84
C ARG A 195 -2.81 -8.92 -30.22
N ALA A 196 -3.56 -9.91 -30.69
CA ALA A 196 -3.38 -10.48 -32.02
C ALA A 196 -3.64 -9.46 -33.14
N VAL A 197 -4.68 -8.63 -33.01
CA VAL A 197 -4.94 -7.54 -33.96
C VAL A 197 -3.82 -6.50 -33.94
N ALA A 198 -3.38 -6.09 -32.75
CA ALA A 198 -2.32 -5.10 -32.58
C ALA A 198 -0.99 -5.58 -33.18
N GLU A 199 -0.65 -6.86 -33.00
CA GLU A 199 0.53 -7.49 -33.61
C GLU A 199 0.43 -7.48 -35.14
N HIS A 200 -0.74 -7.83 -35.70
CA HIS A 200 -0.96 -7.81 -37.16
C HIS A 200 -0.88 -6.39 -37.74
N GLU A 201 -1.30 -5.39 -36.97
CA GLU A 201 -1.32 -3.97 -37.38
C GLU A 201 -0.02 -3.22 -37.00
N ASP A 202 0.97 -3.90 -36.43
CA ASP A 202 2.24 -3.32 -35.97
C ASP A 202 2.03 -2.10 -35.05
N ARG A 203 1.14 -2.22 -34.08
CA ARG A 203 0.83 -1.18 -33.10
C ARG A 203 0.76 -1.72 -31.66
N PRO A 204 0.85 -0.84 -30.66
CA PRO A 204 0.57 -1.23 -29.28
C PRO A 204 -0.90 -1.66 -29.09
N PRO A 205 -1.17 -2.69 -28.26
CA PRO A 205 -2.51 -3.13 -27.97
C PRO A 205 -3.30 -2.10 -27.13
N HIS A 206 -4.53 -1.86 -27.48
CA HIS A 206 -5.42 -0.92 -26.80
C HIS A 206 -6.15 -1.53 -25.59
N ILE A 207 -5.40 -2.18 -24.69
CA ILE A 207 -5.97 -2.85 -23.50
C ILE A 207 -6.73 -1.85 -22.63
N PHE A 208 -6.25 -0.64 -22.49
CA PHE A 208 -6.91 0.46 -21.78
C PHE A 208 -8.36 0.68 -22.23
N ARG A 209 -8.65 0.59 -23.56
CA ARG A 209 -10.01 0.75 -24.10
C ARG A 209 -10.94 -0.38 -23.62
N LEU A 210 -10.43 -1.59 -23.52
CA LEU A 210 -11.18 -2.73 -22.99
C LEU A 210 -11.47 -2.54 -21.50
N LEU A 211 -10.46 -2.15 -20.71
CA LEU A 211 -10.63 -1.88 -19.29
C LEU A 211 -11.68 -0.79 -19.04
N LYS A 212 -11.62 0.30 -19.80
CA LYS A 212 -12.62 1.38 -19.73
C LYS A 212 -14.02 0.91 -20.11
N LYS A 213 -14.17 0.07 -21.13
CA LYS A 213 -15.44 -0.54 -21.53
C LYS A 213 -16.05 -1.40 -20.42
N TRP A 214 -15.22 -2.04 -19.59
CA TRP A 214 -15.64 -2.85 -18.44
C TRP A 214 -15.84 -2.05 -17.16
N GLY A 215 -15.76 -0.72 -17.25
CA GLY A 215 -16.02 0.23 -16.18
C GLY A 215 -14.78 0.80 -15.49
N GLY A 216 -13.58 0.31 -15.82
CA GLY A 216 -12.31 0.89 -15.37
C GLY A 216 -12.16 1.06 -13.86
N VAL A 217 -11.37 2.07 -13.47
CA VAL A 217 -11.15 2.44 -12.06
C VAL A 217 -11.43 3.93 -11.88
N THR A 218 -12.22 4.25 -10.85
CA THR A 218 -12.52 5.61 -10.44
C THR A 218 -11.96 5.88 -9.04
N ILE A 219 -11.22 6.97 -8.87
CA ILE A 219 -10.84 7.48 -7.55
C ILE A 219 -11.94 8.43 -7.06
N ALA A 220 -12.63 8.06 -5.98
CA ALA A 220 -13.63 8.91 -5.33
C ALA A 220 -12.99 9.67 -4.16
N TYR A 221 -13.06 10.99 -4.20
CA TYR A 221 -12.48 11.85 -3.17
C TYR A 221 -13.48 12.89 -2.65
N ARG A 222 -13.49 13.07 -1.33
CA ARG A 222 -14.44 13.96 -0.65
C ARG A 222 -14.23 15.46 -0.87
N LYS A 223 -13.11 15.86 -1.47
CA LYS A 223 -12.80 17.24 -1.83
C LYS A 223 -12.49 17.31 -3.32
N ARG A 224 -12.05 18.49 -3.80
CA ARG A 224 -11.59 18.64 -5.18
C ARG A 224 -10.22 17.98 -5.35
N LEU A 225 -9.90 17.56 -6.55
CA LEU A 225 -8.59 16.97 -6.86
C LEU A 225 -7.44 17.90 -6.51
N ILE A 226 -7.57 19.19 -6.80
CA ILE A 226 -6.57 20.21 -6.46
C ILE A 226 -6.32 20.37 -4.95
N ASP A 227 -7.28 19.98 -4.11
CA ASP A 227 -7.16 19.99 -2.65
C ASP A 227 -6.69 18.64 -2.11
N SER A 228 -6.38 17.67 -2.98
CA SER A 228 -5.95 16.34 -2.58
C SER A 228 -4.47 16.31 -2.17
N PRO A 229 -4.10 15.46 -1.21
CA PRO A 229 -2.70 15.27 -0.87
C PRO A 229 -1.84 14.79 -2.03
N SER A 230 -2.37 13.97 -2.94
CA SER A 230 -1.64 13.51 -4.12
C SER A 230 -1.29 14.66 -5.05
N TYR A 231 -2.24 15.55 -5.35
CA TYR A 231 -2.01 16.70 -6.21
C TYR A 231 -1.02 17.71 -5.58
N THR A 232 -1.18 18.00 -4.30
CA THR A 232 -0.32 18.99 -3.60
C THR A 232 1.08 18.48 -3.33
N LEU A 233 1.26 17.17 -3.17
CA LEU A 233 2.57 16.56 -2.90
C LEU A 233 3.30 16.15 -4.18
N ASN A 234 2.58 15.64 -5.18
CA ASN A 234 3.15 15.13 -6.42
C ASN A 234 2.12 15.09 -7.56
N HIS A 235 1.89 16.24 -8.18
CA HIS A 235 0.93 16.39 -9.28
C HIS A 235 1.28 15.55 -10.52
N GLU A 236 2.56 15.24 -10.75
CA GLU A 236 3.01 14.42 -11.87
C GLU A 236 2.39 13.01 -11.80
N GLU A 237 2.18 12.49 -10.60
CA GLU A 237 1.53 11.18 -10.40
C GLU A 237 0.05 11.22 -10.76
N VAL A 238 -0.61 12.34 -10.53
CA VAL A 238 -2.01 12.54 -10.94
C VAL A 238 -2.10 12.57 -12.48
N GLU A 239 -1.17 13.27 -13.16
CA GLU A 239 -1.11 13.29 -14.62
C GLU A 239 -0.89 11.90 -15.21
N LYS A 240 0.03 11.12 -14.62
CA LYS A 240 0.26 9.74 -15.04
C LYS A 240 -0.96 8.86 -14.85
N ALA A 241 -1.65 8.99 -13.70
CA ALA A 241 -2.88 8.26 -13.43
C ALA A 241 -3.98 8.57 -14.46
N LEU A 242 -4.17 9.84 -14.80
CA LEU A 242 -5.09 10.25 -15.87
C LEU A 242 -4.67 9.67 -17.23
N GLY A 243 -3.37 9.68 -17.53
CA GLY A 243 -2.81 9.06 -18.74
C GLY A 243 -3.03 7.56 -18.83
N GLU A 244 -3.08 6.87 -17.70
CA GLU A 244 -3.43 5.45 -17.59
C GLU A 244 -4.95 5.19 -17.63
N GLY A 245 -5.78 6.24 -17.71
CA GLY A 245 -7.23 6.13 -17.86
C GLY A 245 -8.01 6.02 -16.55
N ILE A 246 -7.40 6.39 -15.43
CA ILE A 246 -8.09 6.49 -14.14
C ILE A 246 -9.00 7.72 -14.16
N GLU A 247 -10.24 7.53 -13.72
CA GLU A 247 -11.22 8.60 -13.57
C GLU A 247 -11.21 9.14 -12.14
N PHE A 248 -11.51 10.43 -11.98
CA PHE A 248 -11.65 11.08 -10.68
C PHE A 248 -13.07 11.56 -10.48
N ALA A 249 -13.69 11.14 -9.38
CA ALA A 249 -14.98 11.58 -8.90
C ALA A 249 -14.78 12.46 -7.65
N GLU A 250 -14.87 13.76 -7.87
CA GLU A 250 -14.55 14.78 -6.87
C GLU A 250 -15.76 15.13 -6.00
N CYS A 251 -15.50 15.68 -4.81
CA CYS A 251 -16.50 16.18 -3.90
C CYS A 251 -17.55 15.14 -3.49
N LEU A 252 -17.12 13.88 -3.34
CA LEU A 252 -17.97 12.74 -3.03
C LEU A 252 -17.48 12.04 -1.75
N ASN A 253 -18.34 12.03 -0.72
CA ASN A 253 -18.06 11.39 0.55
C ASN A 253 -18.82 10.06 0.67
N PRO A 254 -18.16 8.91 0.88
CA PRO A 254 -18.83 7.60 0.95
C PRO A 254 -19.76 7.51 2.17
N ILE A 255 -20.93 6.91 1.96
CA ILE A 255 -21.96 6.74 3.00
C ILE A 255 -22.42 5.30 3.18
N SER A 256 -22.42 4.48 2.13
CA SER A 256 -22.78 3.05 2.24
C SER A 256 -22.35 2.27 1.01
N VAL A 257 -22.27 0.96 1.14
CA VAL A 257 -22.09 0.03 0.03
C VAL A 257 -23.42 -0.67 -0.27
N LEU A 258 -23.81 -0.74 -1.54
CA LEU A 258 -24.93 -1.59 -1.99
C LEU A 258 -24.37 -2.93 -2.42
N ILE A 259 -25.16 -3.98 -2.19
CA ILE A 259 -24.80 -5.36 -2.52
C ILE A 259 -25.67 -5.89 -3.66
N ASP A 260 -25.16 -6.89 -4.36
CA ASP A 260 -25.90 -7.68 -5.34
C ASP A 260 -26.65 -8.86 -4.66
N GLU A 261 -27.27 -9.71 -5.48
CA GLU A 261 -28.01 -10.90 -5.03
C GLU A 261 -27.14 -11.94 -4.31
N TYR A 262 -25.83 -11.87 -4.47
CA TYR A 262 -24.85 -12.76 -3.83
C TYR A 262 -24.19 -12.16 -2.58
N GLY A 263 -24.60 -10.94 -2.17
CA GLY A 263 -23.98 -10.21 -1.06
C GLY A 263 -22.59 -9.65 -1.37
N HIS A 264 -22.26 -9.48 -2.65
CA HIS A 264 -21.03 -8.82 -3.11
C HIS A 264 -21.30 -7.34 -3.40
N ALA A 265 -20.29 -6.49 -3.23
CA ALA A 265 -20.41 -5.06 -3.56
C ALA A 265 -20.85 -4.87 -5.02
N SER A 266 -21.83 -3.99 -5.23
CA SER A 266 -22.36 -3.61 -6.53
C SER A 266 -22.23 -2.13 -6.83
N HIS A 267 -22.41 -1.27 -5.80
CA HIS A 267 -22.28 0.18 -5.93
C HIS A 267 -21.75 0.77 -4.62
N LEU A 268 -21.02 1.87 -4.75
CA LEU A 268 -20.72 2.77 -3.63
C LEU A 268 -21.68 3.96 -3.67
N THR A 269 -22.35 4.23 -2.56
CA THR A 269 -23.23 5.38 -2.40
C THR A 269 -22.45 6.51 -1.71
N LEU A 270 -22.55 7.73 -2.24
CA LEU A 270 -21.77 8.87 -1.77
C LEU A 270 -22.64 10.13 -1.69
N ASN A 271 -22.44 10.95 -0.68
CA ASN A 271 -23.02 12.29 -0.60
C ASN A 271 -22.12 13.29 -1.32
N LYS A 272 -22.74 14.20 -2.06
CA LYS A 272 -22.00 15.33 -2.65
C LYS A 272 -21.53 16.30 -1.57
N GLN A 273 -20.35 16.85 -1.76
CA GLN A 273 -19.72 17.85 -0.92
C GLN A 273 -19.59 19.16 -1.67
N ARG A 274 -19.73 20.28 -0.97
CA ARG A 274 -19.53 21.61 -1.54
C ARG A 274 -18.65 22.45 -0.63
N LEU A 275 -17.66 23.12 -1.20
CA LEU A 275 -16.86 24.11 -0.50
C LEU A 275 -17.67 25.41 -0.39
N THR A 276 -17.86 25.92 0.82
CA THR A 276 -18.50 27.20 1.09
C THR A 276 -17.51 28.35 0.84
N ARG A 277 -18.03 29.57 0.77
CA ARG A 277 -17.20 30.80 0.61
C ARG A 277 -16.24 31.01 1.78
N ASP A 278 -16.61 30.51 2.96
CA ASP A 278 -15.83 30.63 4.20
C ASP A 278 -14.79 29.51 4.36
N GLY A 279 -14.59 28.69 3.33
CA GLY A 279 -13.59 27.62 3.32
C GLY A 279 -14.00 26.32 4.02
N HIS A 280 -15.26 26.17 4.42
CA HIS A 280 -15.79 24.95 5.04
C HIS A 280 -16.40 24.00 4.01
N TRP A 281 -16.27 22.69 4.26
CA TRP A 281 -16.91 21.66 3.45
C TRP A 281 -18.30 21.34 4.02
N LEU A 282 -19.31 21.46 3.17
CA LEU A 282 -20.70 21.14 3.49
C LEU A 282 -21.13 19.86 2.78
N THR A 283 -21.67 18.92 3.54
CA THR A 283 -22.33 17.73 2.98
C THR A 283 -23.73 18.09 2.50
N LEU A 284 -24.04 17.72 1.28
CA LEU A 284 -25.36 17.92 0.68
C LEU A 284 -26.20 16.65 0.83
N ASP A 285 -27.52 16.80 0.80
CA ASP A 285 -28.46 15.65 0.77
C ASP A 285 -28.50 14.95 -0.61
N ASP A 286 -27.80 15.50 -1.60
CA ASP A 286 -27.70 14.93 -2.94
C ASP A 286 -26.74 13.74 -2.91
N VAL A 287 -27.26 12.60 -3.38
CA VAL A 287 -26.60 11.29 -3.32
C VAL A 287 -26.25 10.81 -4.73
N GLU A 288 -25.03 10.38 -4.90
CA GLU A 288 -24.54 9.74 -6.12
C GLU A 288 -24.23 8.26 -5.86
N LYS A 289 -24.43 7.43 -6.89
CA LYS A 289 -24.13 6.00 -6.85
C LYS A 289 -23.12 5.67 -7.94
N LEU A 290 -21.93 5.25 -7.54
CA LEU A 290 -20.91 4.78 -8.46
C LEU A 290 -20.99 3.25 -8.55
N PRO A 291 -21.11 2.66 -9.74
CA PRO A 291 -20.96 1.21 -9.90
C PRO A 291 -19.59 0.77 -9.38
N ALA A 292 -19.56 -0.22 -8.50
CA ALA A 292 -18.33 -0.65 -7.83
C ALA A 292 -18.43 -2.11 -7.39
N ARG A 293 -17.77 -3.01 -8.11
CA ARG A 293 -17.66 -4.42 -7.73
C ARG A 293 -16.35 -4.72 -6.96
N ALA A 294 -15.42 -3.78 -6.99
CA ALA A 294 -14.29 -3.72 -6.07
C ALA A 294 -14.23 -2.32 -5.47
N ILE A 295 -14.18 -2.23 -4.13
CA ILE A 295 -14.08 -0.97 -3.40
C ILE A 295 -12.83 -1.05 -2.53
N LEU A 296 -11.87 -0.16 -2.77
CA LEU A 296 -10.56 -0.17 -2.14
C LEU A 296 -10.41 1.11 -1.30
N ILE A 297 -10.35 0.95 0.02
CA ILE A 297 -10.33 2.08 0.95
C ILE A 297 -8.89 2.57 1.17
N ALA A 298 -8.59 3.74 0.64
CA ALA A 298 -7.29 4.43 0.74
C ALA A 298 -7.41 5.74 1.55
N ALA A 299 -8.13 5.68 2.67
CA ALA A 299 -8.46 6.84 3.51
C ALA A 299 -7.34 7.28 4.46
N GLY A 300 -6.11 6.84 4.22
CA GLY A 300 -4.94 7.09 5.05
C GLY A 300 -4.58 5.92 5.95
N THR A 301 -3.46 6.07 6.64
CA THR A 301 -2.90 5.08 7.55
C THR A 301 -2.53 5.72 8.88
N GLN A 302 -2.35 4.90 9.91
CA GLN A 302 -1.93 5.31 11.24
C GLN A 302 -0.58 4.67 11.59
N PRO A 303 0.23 5.31 12.45
CA PRO A 303 1.49 4.76 12.93
C PRO A 303 1.30 3.36 13.49
N ASN A 304 2.23 2.46 13.19
CA ASN A 304 2.21 1.10 13.72
C ASN A 304 2.84 1.08 15.12
N THR A 305 2.05 1.42 16.12
CA THR A 305 2.45 1.43 17.54
C THR A 305 2.02 0.16 18.29
N VAL A 306 1.79 -0.96 17.58
CA VAL A 306 1.35 -2.23 18.19
C VAL A 306 2.32 -2.70 19.25
N LEU A 307 3.63 -2.53 19.04
CA LEU A 307 4.66 -2.94 19.99
C LEU A 307 4.49 -2.30 21.38
N ALA A 308 4.07 -1.04 21.47
CA ALA A 308 3.80 -0.40 22.77
C ALA A 308 2.59 -1.02 23.50
N ARG A 309 1.68 -1.69 22.79
CA ARG A 309 0.56 -2.43 23.41
C ARG A 309 0.98 -3.83 23.86
N GLU A 310 1.93 -4.42 23.15
CA GLU A 310 2.49 -5.73 23.46
C GLU A 310 3.49 -5.64 24.61
N GLU A 311 4.26 -4.54 24.70
CA GLU A 311 5.28 -4.29 25.72
C GLU A 311 5.10 -2.89 26.39
N PRO A 312 3.99 -2.67 27.11
CA PRO A 312 3.62 -1.33 27.62
C PRO A 312 4.58 -0.82 28.71
N ASP A 313 5.28 -1.71 29.38
CA ASP A 313 6.29 -1.34 30.41
C ASP A 313 7.56 -0.75 29.79
N LYS A 314 7.77 -0.90 28.50
CA LYS A 314 8.98 -0.49 27.77
C LYS A 314 8.76 0.66 26.83
N LEU A 315 7.54 0.82 26.31
CA LEU A 315 7.21 1.83 25.30
C LEU A 315 5.92 2.53 25.66
N GLY A 316 5.98 3.85 25.83
CA GLY A 316 4.83 4.71 26.01
C GLY A 316 4.23 5.16 24.68
N ILE A 317 2.94 5.55 24.73
CA ILE A 317 2.22 6.18 23.62
C ILE A 317 1.76 7.57 24.06
N ASP A 318 2.01 8.54 23.18
CA ASP A 318 1.46 9.89 23.27
C ASP A 318 0.55 10.10 22.05
N ASP A 319 -0.75 10.32 22.29
CA ASP A 319 -1.82 10.28 21.28
C ASP A 319 -1.79 8.98 20.46
N ARG A 320 -1.23 9.00 19.26
CA ARG A 320 -1.10 7.85 18.33
C ARG A 320 0.33 7.48 18.01
N TYR A 321 1.31 8.24 18.50
CA TYR A 321 2.73 8.03 18.27
C TYR A 321 3.40 7.43 19.53
N PHE A 322 4.65 6.99 19.40
CA PHE A 322 5.43 6.67 20.59
C PHE A 322 5.75 7.94 21.37
N GLN A 323 5.74 7.84 22.70
CA GLN A 323 6.26 8.90 23.57
C GLN A 323 7.73 9.15 23.27
N ALA A 324 8.09 10.40 23.02
CA ALA A 324 9.48 10.79 22.81
C ALA A 324 10.17 11.21 24.11
N PHE A 325 11.49 10.99 24.15
CA PHE A 325 12.36 11.35 25.26
C PHE A 325 13.60 12.11 24.74
N ASP A 326 14.16 12.97 25.58
CA ASP A 326 15.48 13.55 25.38
C ASP A 326 16.61 12.59 25.80
N MET A 327 17.87 13.07 25.73
CA MET A 327 19.06 12.30 26.09
C MET A 327 19.23 12.06 27.61
N ASP A 328 18.42 12.74 28.41
CA ASP A 328 18.41 12.59 29.88
C ASP A 328 17.22 11.72 30.33
N GLY A 329 16.44 11.18 29.39
CA GLY A 329 15.27 10.33 29.64
C GLY A 329 14.04 11.11 30.10
N VAL A 330 13.99 12.42 29.86
CA VAL A 330 12.82 13.26 30.19
C VAL A 330 11.84 13.20 29.01
N PRO A 331 10.54 12.97 29.26
CA PRO A 331 9.53 13.03 28.22
C PRO A 331 9.47 14.40 27.53
N VAL A 332 9.43 14.39 26.20
CA VAL A 332 9.35 15.62 25.38
C VAL A 332 8.27 15.50 24.32
N GLU A 333 7.75 16.64 23.88
CA GLU A 333 6.82 16.76 22.75
C GLU A 333 7.62 17.15 21.50
N PRO A 334 7.75 16.27 20.47
CA PRO A 334 8.45 16.62 19.24
C PRO A 334 7.76 17.75 18.48
N GLU A 335 8.53 18.68 17.96
CA GLU A 335 8.04 19.75 17.11
C GLU A 335 7.40 19.19 15.82
N LEU A 336 6.17 19.61 15.49
CA LEU A 336 5.44 19.20 14.29
C LEU A 336 5.97 19.92 13.04
N SER A 337 7.24 19.76 12.75
CA SER A 337 7.94 20.35 11.62
C SER A 337 8.78 19.30 10.90
N LYS A 338 8.86 19.38 9.57
CA LYS A 338 9.77 18.51 8.78
C LYS A 338 11.24 18.89 8.94
N LYS A 339 11.51 20.04 9.55
CA LYS A 339 12.83 20.51 9.94
C LYS A 339 12.75 21.06 11.35
N PRO A 340 12.60 20.18 12.35
CA PRO A 340 12.53 20.60 13.74
C PRO A 340 13.88 21.25 14.16
N GLY A 341 13.80 22.20 15.08
CA GLY A 341 14.98 22.83 15.65
C GLY A 341 15.81 21.83 16.46
N GLU A 342 15.12 20.92 17.16
CA GLU A 342 15.71 19.80 17.89
C GLU A 342 15.00 18.49 17.52
N VAL A 343 15.77 17.39 17.40
CA VAL A 343 15.26 16.09 16.94
C VAL A 343 15.20 15.12 18.12
N HIS A 344 13.98 14.73 18.50
CA HIS A 344 13.74 13.81 19.60
C HIS A 344 13.25 12.45 19.06
N VAL A 345 14.17 11.53 18.81
CA VAL A 345 13.86 10.20 18.23
C VAL A 345 13.93 9.05 19.23
N LEU A 346 14.22 9.30 20.50
CA LEU A 346 14.25 8.25 21.51
C LEU A 346 12.84 7.93 21.99
N ALA A 347 12.50 6.64 22.02
CA ALA A 347 11.26 6.11 22.58
C ALA A 347 11.45 5.45 23.94
N ASN A 348 12.70 5.11 24.28
CA ASN A 348 13.11 4.60 25.57
C ASN A 348 14.62 4.75 25.74
N LEU A 349 15.05 5.11 26.94
CA LEU A 349 16.45 5.13 27.36
C LEU A 349 16.58 4.26 28.62
N ARG A 350 17.46 3.25 28.58
CA ARG A 350 17.70 2.30 29.66
C ARG A 350 18.77 2.81 30.58
N ASP A 351 18.78 2.33 31.83
CA ASP A 351 19.78 2.69 32.84
C ASP A 351 21.23 2.35 32.42
N ASP A 352 21.38 1.34 31.54
CA ASP A 352 22.68 0.92 30.99
C ASP A 352 23.13 1.74 29.77
N GLY A 353 22.38 2.79 29.40
CA GLY A 353 22.65 3.68 28.28
C GLY A 353 22.15 3.16 26.93
N ARG A 354 21.66 1.91 26.86
CA ARG A 354 21.05 1.36 25.64
C ARG A 354 19.67 1.98 25.41
N ALA A 355 19.25 2.10 24.14
CA ALA A 355 18.04 2.83 23.83
C ALA A 355 17.21 2.21 22.70
N ILE A 356 15.95 2.62 22.65
CA ILE A 356 15.04 2.38 21.54
C ILE A 356 14.72 3.73 20.90
N SER A 357 14.80 3.80 19.59
CA SER A 357 14.40 4.98 18.82
C SER A 357 13.33 4.67 17.79
N PHE A 358 12.66 5.70 17.26
CA PHE A 358 11.58 5.56 16.28
C PHE A 358 11.70 6.58 15.15
N PHE A 359 11.39 6.13 13.92
CA PHE A 359 11.65 6.86 12.70
C PHE A 359 10.47 6.79 11.70
N GLY A 360 10.51 7.66 10.72
CA GLY A 360 9.57 7.67 9.62
C GLY A 360 8.15 8.00 10.05
N ASP A 361 7.19 7.22 9.59
CA ASP A 361 5.77 7.43 9.91
C ASP A 361 5.41 7.15 11.38
N LEU A 362 6.32 6.59 12.15
CA LEU A 362 6.17 6.45 13.60
C LEU A 362 6.42 7.76 14.35
N HIS A 363 7.07 8.75 13.71
CA HIS A 363 7.47 9.99 14.33
C HIS A 363 6.57 11.16 13.87
N PRO A 364 5.98 11.95 14.78
CA PRO A 364 4.98 12.97 14.43
C PRO A 364 5.53 14.06 13.49
N SER A 365 6.80 14.45 13.62
CA SER A 365 7.44 15.44 12.75
C SER A 365 7.63 14.96 11.32
N PHE A 366 7.80 13.66 11.10
CA PHE A 366 8.25 13.10 9.82
C PHE A 366 7.19 12.25 9.10
N ALA A 367 6.10 11.92 9.76
CA ALA A 367 5.04 11.09 9.20
C ALA A 367 4.43 11.66 7.91
N GLY A 368 3.93 10.76 7.04
CA GLY A 368 3.06 11.09 5.90
C GLY A 368 3.67 10.97 4.52
N ASN A 369 4.99 10.83 4.36
CA ASN A 369 5.61 10.56 3.07
C ASN A 369 7.04 10.01 3.20
N VAL A 370 7.55 9.42 2.10
CA VAL A 370 8.89 8.79 2.02
C VAL A 370 10.01 9.78 2.28
N VAL A 371 9.91 11.02 1.78
CA VAL A 371 10.93 12.06 1.99
C VAL A 371 11.05 12.40 3.47
N GLY A 372 9.90 12.51 4.18
CA GLY A 372 9.88 12.68 5.63
C GLY A 372 10.54 11.50 6.35
N ALA A 373 10.22 10.27 5.95
CA ALA A 373 10.83 9.07 6.54
C ALA A 373 12.36 9.06 6.38
N MET A 374 12.87 9.38 5.18
CA MET A 374 14.31 9.52 4.94
C MET A 374 14.92 10.67 5.75
N ALA A 375 14.22 11.80 5.89
CA ALA A 375 14.66 12.94 6.68
C ALA A 375 14.80 12.59 8.17
N SER A 376 13.91 11.75 8.72
CA SER A 376 13.97 11.31 10.11
C SER A 376 15.27 10.57 10.42
N ALA A 377 15.66 9.62 9.55
CA ALA A 377 16.92 8.91 9.69
C ALA A 377 18.12 9.85 9.55
N ARG A 378 18.10 10.76 8.56
CA ARG A 378 19.19 11.72 8.34
C ARG A 378 19.37 12.71 9.49
N GLN A 379 18.29 13.11 10.15
CA GLN A 379 18.37 14.07 11.25
C GLN A 379 18.63 13.36 12.59
N GLY A 380 18.07 12.16 12.79
CA GLY A 380 18.21 11.42 14.05
C GLY A 380 19.53 10.67 14.22
N TYR A 381 20.27 10.36 13.14
CA TYR A 381 21.46 9.52 13.26
C TYR A 381 22.55 10.12 14.17
N ALA A 382 22.68 11.45 14.22
CA ALA A 382 23.69 12.12 15.03
C ALA A 382 23.42 11.87 16.53
N LEU A 383 22.17 11.99 16.95
CA LEU A 383 21.74 11.71 18.32
C LEU A 383 21.98 10.25 18.69
N ILE A 384 21.65 9.30 17.78
CA ILE A 384 21.91 7.88 18.00
C ILE A 384 23.43 7.60 18.09
N SER A 385 24.24 8.27 17.27
CA SER A 385 25.70 8.12 17.35
C SER A 385 26.27 8.63 18.67
N GLU A 386 25.74 9.72 19.19
CA GLU A 386 26.12 10.25 20.51
C GLU A 386 25.69 9.30 21.63
N MET A 387 24.45 8.79 21.58
CA MET A 387 23.93 7.81 22.52
C MET A 387 24.82 6.55 22.56
N LEU A 388 25.18 6.00 21.39
CA LEU A 388 26.03 4.80 21.28
C LEU A 388 27.44 5.00 21.84
N GLN A 389 27.95 6.24 21.89
CA GLN A 389 29.24 6.53 22.54
C GLN A 389 29.18 6.46 24.07
N ARG A 390 27.98 6.54 24.65
CA ARG A 390 27.75 6.44 26.09
C ARG A 390 27.58 4.98 26.57
N VAL A 391 27.31 4.07 25.65
CA VAL A 391 27.11 2.65 25.95
C VAL A 391 28.47 1.97 26.06
N GLU A 392 28.70 1.29 27.15
CA GLU A 392 29.89 0.42 27.28
C GLU A 392 29.75 -0.74 26.29
N PRO A 393 30.77 -1.01 25.44
CA PRO A 393 30.67 -2.12 24.49
C PRO A 393 30.41 -3.42 25.25
N ALA A 394 29.36 -4.14 24.90
CA ALA A 394 29.14 -5.47 25.45
C ALA A 394 30.35 -6.35 25.13
N ASN A 395 30.89 -7.03 26.15
CA ASN A 395 31.95 -8.04 25.94
C ASN A 395 31.37 -9.09 24.98
N ARG A 396 31.81 -9.03 23.74
CA ARG A 396 31.46 -10.00 22.68
C ARG A 396 32.55 -11.08 22.70
N ASP A 397 32.44 -11.98 23.67
CA ASP A 397 33.23 -13.23 23.66
C ASP A 397 32.53 -14.26 22.74
#